data_ede3c7067c48e8680fe90cbe1190e604
#
_entry.id   ede3c7067c48e8680fe90cbe1190e604
#
_cell.length_a   1.000
_cell.length_b   1.000
_cell.length_c   1.000
_cell.angle_alpha   90.00
_cell.angle_beta   90.00
_cell.angle_gamma   90.00
#
_symmetry.space_group_name_H-M   'P 1'
#
loop_
_entity.id
_entity.type
_entity.pdbx_description
1 polymer ?
#
loop_
_entity_poly.entity_id
_entity_poly.type
_entity_poly.pdbx_seq_one_letter_code
_entity_poly.pdbx_strand_id
1 'polypeptide(L)'
;MYRVGRRLPEIEKFALASQIRRAAVSLTNNIAEGHGRFHFLEQIKFMLQARGSLEELLDDLNVCIDENYFPVEQIEKLKSDGWRVHRLINGYIRFLRSRTAEKSSRIQESPSDYGLSDEEFDNLFFGRFNPSSLQRFNQ
;
A
#
# COMPACT_ATOMS: atom_id res chain seq x y z
N MET A 1 4.73 -2.35 -13.79
CA MET A 1 5.96 -1.91 -13.10
C MET A 1 7.26 -2.42 -13.73
N TYR A 2 7.46 -3.72 -13.97
CA TYR A 2 8.68 -4.22 -14.62
C TYR A 2 8.98 -3.62 -16.00
N ARG A 3 7.95 -3.33 -16.81
CA ARG A 3 8.11 -2.66 -18.11
C ARG A 3 8.62 -1.23 -17.96
N VAL A 4 8.18 -0.52 -16.93
CA VAL A 4 8.68 0.83 -16.60
C VAL A 4 10.16 0.75 -16.27
N GLY A 5 10.55 -0.09 -15.31
CA GLY A 5 11.95 -0.24 -14.92
C GLY A 5 12.91 -0.65 -16.05
N ARG A 6 12.40 -1.35 -17.10
CA ARG A 6 13.24 -1.71 -18.27
C ARG A 6 13.42 -0.57 -19.28
N ARG A 7 12.54 0.42 -19.27
CA ARG A 7 12.53 1.55 -20.20
C ARG A 7 13.16 2.81 -19.64
N LEU A 8 13.53 2.79 -18.36
CA LEU A 8 14.27 3.88 -17.72
C LEU A 8 15.66 4.03 -18.34
N PRO A 9 16.23 5.26 -18.34
CA PRO A 9 17.60 5.50 -18.77
C PRO A 9 18.59 4.61 -18.05
N GLU A 10 19.74 4.30 -18.71
CA GLU A 10 20.77 3.43 -18.14
C GLU A 10 21.31 3.95 -16.79
N ILE A 11 21.35 5.27 -16.59
CA ILE A 11 21.74 5.90 -15.33
C ILE A 11 20.84 5.48 -14.16
N GLU A 12 19.56 5.18 -14.44
CA GLU A 12 18.56 4.77 -13.44
C GLU A 12 18.53 3.25 -13.19
N LYS A 13 19.32 2.48 -13.91
CA LYS A 13 19.31 1.02 -13.83
C LYS A 13 19.54 0.48 -12.42
N PHE A 14 20.44 1.08 -11.67
CA PHE A 14 20.77 0.70 -10.30
C PHE A 14 20.11 1.57 -9.23
N ALA A 15 19.46 2.65 -9.61
CA ALA A 15 18.70 3.54 -8.76
C ALA A 15 17.19 3.28 -8.87
N LEU A 16 16.45 4.15 -9.53
CA LEU A 16 14.98 4.11 -9.63
C LEU A 16 14.44 2.78 -10.19
N ALA A 17 15.05 2.23 -11.25
CA ALA A 17 14.63 0.96 -11.83
C ALA A 17 14.78 -0.22 -10.84
N SER A 18 15.80 -0.19 -10.00
CA SER A 18 16.01 -1.18 -8.94
C SER A 18 14.96 -1.04 -7.84
N GLN A 19 14.65 0.19 -7.41
CA GLN A 19 13.64 0.48 -6.40
C GLN A 19 12.25 0.02 -6.86
N ILE A 20 11.83 0.40 -8.06
CA ILE A 20 10.54 -0.02 -8.67
C ILE A 20 10.41 -1.54 -8.69
N ARG A 21 11.46 -2.26 -9.10
CA ARG A 21 11.42 -3.74 -9.14
C ARG A 21 11.33 -4.34 -7.75
N ARG A 22 12.10 -3.84 -6.80
CA ARG A 22 12.10 -4.30 -5.41
C ARG A 22 10.75 -4.06 -4.74
N ALA A 23 10.18 -2.86 -4.86
CA ALA A 23 8.89 -2.52 -4.30
C ALA A 23 7.76 -3.34 -4.95
N ALA A 24 7.81 -3.59 -6.27
CA ALA A 24 6.83 -4.43 -6.96
C ALA A 24 6.86 -5.89 -6.48
N VAL A 25 8.05 -6.47 -6.26
CA VAL A 25 8.20 -7.81 -5.70
C VAL A 25 7.73 -7.84 -4.25
N SER A 26 8.11 -6.85 -3.44
CA SER A 26 7.71 -6.73 -2.05
C SER A 26 6.18 -6.67 -1.90
N LEU A 27 5.51 -5.85 -2.73
CA LEU A 27 4.05 -5.77 -2.75
C LEU A 27 3.39 -7.15 -2.94
N THR A 28 3.79 -7.86 -3.99
CA THR A 28 3.18 -9.16 -4.32
C THR A 28 3.53 -10.25 -3.33
N ASN A 29 4.77 -10.28 -2.83
CA ASN A 29 5.20 -11.24 -1.83
C ASN A 29 4.45 -11.05 -0.51
N ASN A 30 4.27 -9.82 -0.05
CA ASN A 30 3.52 -9.56 1.18
C ASN A 30 2.05 -9.95 1.05
N ILE A 31 1.41 -9.73 -0.11
CA ILE A 31 0.03 -10.18 -0.36
C ILE A 31 -0.03 -11.71 -0.30
N ALA A 32 0.87 -12.41 -0.97
CA ALA A 32 0.91 -13.88 -1.00
C ALA A 32 1.19 -14.47 0.38
N GLU A 33 2.16 -13.92 1.11
CA GLU A 33 2.53 -14.34 2.46
C GLU A 33 1.38 -14.12 3.44
N GLY A 34 0.75 -12.94 3.39
CA GLY A 34 -0.39 -12.62 4.25
C GLY A 34 -1.58 -13.56 4.00
N HIS A 35 -1.86 -13.90 2.74
CA HIS A 35 -2.94 -14.83 2.40
C HIS A 35 -2.71 -16.24 2.96
N GLY A 36 -1.46 -16.68 3.05
CA GLY A 36 -1.08 -17.99 3.61
C GLY A 36 -1.12 -18.07 5.14
N ARG A 37 -1.35 -16.97 5.86
CA ARG A 37 -1.35 -16.97 7.33
C ARG A 37 -2.71 -17.36 7.90
N PHE A 38 -2.69 -18.17 8.99
CA PHE A 38 -3.91 -18.62 9.68
C PHE A 38 -4.53 -17.57 10.60
N HIS A 39 -3.71 -16.65 11.13
CA HIS A 39 -4.16 -15.64 12.09
C HIS A 39 -4.44 -14.32 11.40
N PHE A 40 -5.61 -13.74 11.65
CA PHE A 40 -6.05 -12.47 11.04
C PHE A 40 -5.08 -11.32 11.32
N LEU A 41 -4.54 -11.24 12.53
CA LEU A 41 -3.56 -10.19 12.89
C LEU A 41 -2.27 -10.29 12.07
N GLU A 42 -1.80 -11.50 11.80
CA GLU A 42 -0.64 -11.70 10.92
C GLU A 42 -0.96 -11.31 9.47
N GLN A 43 -2.16 -11.69 8.97
CA GLN A 43 -2.63 -11.28 7.65
C GLN A 43 -2.66 -9.75 7.53
N ILE A 44 -3.20 -9.05 8.52
CA ILE A 44 -3.23 -7.57 8.57
C ILE A 44 -1.82 -7.01 8.49
N LYS A 45 -0.86 -7.53 9.26
CA LYS A 45 0.53 -7.08 9.24
C LYS A 45 1.14 -7.15 7.84
N PHE A 46 0.96 -8.25 7.13
CA PHE A 46 1.45 -8.40 5.77
C PHE A 46 0.73 -7.49 4.77
N MET A 47 -0.58 -7.28 4.94
CA MET A 47 -1.33 -6.34 4.11
C MET A 47 -0.87 -4.89 4.31
N LEU A 48 -0.51 -4.50 5.54
CA LEU A 48 0.08 -3.19 5.83
C LEU A 48 1.47 -3.03 5.17
N GLN A 49 2.30 -4.07 5.18
CA GLN A 49 3.58 -4.07 4.48
C GLN A 49 3.41 -3.99 2.95
N ALA A 50 2.43 -4.73 2.40
CA ALA A 50 2.07 -4.65 0.99
C ALA A 50 1.64 -3.23 0.59
N ARG A 51 0.81 -2.58 1.44
CA ARG A 51 0.38 -1.20 1.23
C ARG A 51 1.56 -0.23 1.20
N GLY A 52 2.50 -0.34 2.15
CA GLY A 52 3.71 0.48 2.16
C GLY A 52 4.54 0.32 0.89
N SER A 53 4.71 -0.91 0.40
CA SER A 53 5.41 -1.17 -0.88
C SER A 53 4.68 -0.57 -2.08
N LEU A 54 3.35 -0.53 -2.07
CA LEU A 54 2.57 0.12 -3.11
C LEU A 54 2.71 1.65 -3.08
N GLU A 55 2.73 2.24 -1.89
CA GLU A 55 2.94 3.68 -1.70
C GLU A 55 4.33 4.10 -2.21
N GLU A 56 5.36 3.30 -1.93
CA GLU A 56 6.70 3.47 -2.50
C GLU A 56 6.69 3.44 -4.04
N LEU A 57 5.97 2.49 -4.65
CA LEU A 57 5.80 2.43 -6.10
C LEU A 57 5.10 3.65 -6.69
N LEU A 58 4.09 4.18 -6.01
CA LEU A 58 3.37 5.38 -6.44
C LEU A 58 4.26 6.63 -6.37
N ASP A 59 5.15 6.69 -5.37
CA ASP A 59 6.14 7.76 -5.25
C ASP A 59 7.22 7.67 -6.34
N ASP A 60 7.74 6.49 -6.60
CA ASP A 60 8.67 6.23 -7.71
C ASP A 60 8.08 6.64 -9.07
N LEU A 61 6.77 6.48 -9.26
CA LEU A 61 6.08 6.95 -10.48
C LEU A 61 6.00 8.48 -10.56
N ASN A 62 5.93 9.19 -9.42
CA ASN A 62 6.02 10.65 -9.40
C ASN A 62 7.39 11.10 -9.90
N VAL A 63 8.47 10.46 -9.43
CA VAL A 63 9.83 10.73 -9.93
C VAL A 63 9.92 10.53 -11.45
N CYS A 64 9.25 9.50 -12.00
CA CYS A 64 9.22 9.30 -13.45
C CYS A 64 8.54 10.45 -14.21
N ILE A 65 7.56 11.14 -13.62
CA ILE A 65 6.93 12.34 -14.17
C ILE A 65 7.88 13.53 -14.07
N ASP A 66 8.41 13.78 -12.87
CA ASP A 66 9.23 14.95 -12.56
C ASP A 66 10.49 14.99 -13.43
N GLU A 67 11.10 13.84 -13.66
CA GLU A 67 12.27 13.69 -14.52
C GLU A 67 11.94 13.52 -16.03
N ASN A 68 10.65 13.58 -16.40
CA ASN A 68 10.17 13.43 -17.78
C ASN A 68 10.62 12.13 -18.48
N TYR A 69 10.78 11.03 -17.73
CA TYR A 69 11.18 9.74 -18.31
C TYR A 69 10.09 9.07 -19.15
N PHE A 70 8.80 9.43 -18.90
CA PHE A 70 7.65 8.86 -19.61
C PHE A 70 6.58 9.93 -19.87
N PRO A 71 5.70 9.73 -20.87
CA PRO A 71 4.51 10.55 -21.03
C PRO A 71 3.64 10.52 -19.77
N VAL A 72 3.17 11.69 -19.34
CA VAL A 72 2.38 11.87 -18.10
C VAL A 72 1.14 10.95 -18.10
N GLU A 73 0.44 10.83 -19.22
CA GLU A 73 -0.77 10.01 -19.35
C GLU A 73 -0.50 8.52 -19.08
N GLN A 74 0.67 8.03 -19.48
CA GLN A 74 1.06 6.64 -19.22
C GLN A 74 1.27 6.39 -17.74
N ILE A 75 1.93 7.33 -17.05
CA ILE A 75 2.20 7.23 -15.61
C ILE A 75 0.92 7.44 -14.80
N GLU A 76 0.08 8.40 -15.16
CA GLU A 76 -1.20 8.64 -14.47
C GLU A 76 -2.13 7.42 -14.55
N LYS A 77 -2.15 6.70 -15.68
CA LYS A 77 -2.89 5.43 -15.78
C LYS A 77 -2.37 4.39 -14.80
N LEU A 78 -1.05 4.24 -14.68
CA LEU A 78 -0.44 3.31 -13.72
C LEU A 78 -0.72 3.71 -12.26
N LYS A 79 -0.68 5.01 -11.95
CA LYS A 79 -1.04 5.53 -10.64
C LYS A 79 -2.51 5.27 -10.30
N SER A 80 -3.41 5.46 -11.27
CA SER A 80 -4.84 5.15 -11.11
C SER A 80 -5.05 3.66 -10.77
N ASP A 81 -4.37 2.76 -11.48
CA ASP A 81 -4.40 1.32 -11.16
C ASP A 81 -3.81 1.04 -9.77
N GLY A 82 -2.72 1.68 -9.40
CA GLY A 82 -2.11 1.59 -8.08
C GLY A 82 -3.08 2.03 -6.97
N TRP A 83 -3.75 3.15 -7.12
CA TRP A 83 -4.77 3.63 -6.17
C TRP A 83 -5.97 2.68 -6.06
N ARG A 84 -6.32 2.02 -7.15
CA ARG A 84 -7.35 0.97 -7.11
C ARG A 84 -6.91 -0.22 -6.25
N VAL A 85 -5.67 -0.69 -6.41
CA VAL A 85 -5.08 -1.75 -5.56
C VAL A 85 -5.01 -1.31 -4.11
N HIS A 86 -4.61 -0.07 -3.84
CA HIS A 86 -4.58 0.50 -2.50
C HIS A 86 -5.95 0.43 -1.80
N ARG A 87 -7.03 0.80 -2.50
CA ARG A 87 -8.40 0.68 -1.97
C ARG A 87 -8.78 -0.77 -1.66
N LEU A 88 -8.37 -1.73 -2.52
CA LEU A 88 -8.63 -3.16 -2.29
C LEU A 88 -7.89 -3.67 -1.05
N ILE A 89 -6.62 -3.32 -0.88
CA ILE A 89 -5.84 -3.69 0.32
C ILE A 89 -6.50 -3.13 1.58
N ASN A 90 -6.88 -1.86 1.58
CA ASN A 90 -7.54 -1.23 2.72
C ASN A 90 -8.91 -1.88 3.04
N GLY A 91 -9.68 -2.22 2.01
CA GLY A 91 -10.93 -2.96 2.15
C GLY A 91 -10.72 -4.33 2.80
N TYR A 92 -9.69 -5.05 2.38
CA TYR A 92 -9.35 -6.35 2.94
C TYR A 92 -8.86 -6.24 4.40
N ILE A 93 -8.06 -5.24 4.73
CA ILE A 93 -7.64 -4.97 6.12
C ILE A 93 -8.87 -4.73 7.02
N ARG A 94 -9.84 -3.91 6.58
CA ARG A 94 -11.08 -3.68 7.34
C ARG A 94 -11.88 -4.97 7.55
N PHE A 95 -12.00 -5.79 6.52
CA PHE A 95 -12.64 -7.10 6.62
C PHE A 95 -11.95 -7.99 7.66
N LEU A 96 -10.62 -8.10 7.63
CA LEU A 96 -9.86 -8.91 8.59
C LEU A 96 -10.04 -8.41 10.03
N ARG A 97 -10.10 -7.09 10.24
CA ARG A 97 -10.35 -6.49 11.55
C ARG A 97 -11.73 -6.84 12.09
N SER A 98 -12.79 -6.76 11.26
CA SER A 98 -14.12 -7.16 11.70
C SER A 98 -14.16 -8.63 12.12
N ARG A 99 -13.48 -9.50 11.40
CA ARG A 99 -13.37 -10.93 11.76
C ARG A 99 -12.59 -11.16 13.05
N THR A 100 -11.58 -10.36 13.32
CA THR A 100 -10.83 -10.41 14.57
C THR A 100 -11.70 -9.99 15.75
N ALA A 101 -12.47 -8.91 15.62
CA ALA A 101 -13.39 -8.43 16.64
C ALA A 101 -14.51 -9.44 16.95
N GLU A 102 -15.11 -10.04 15.93
CA GLU A 102 -16.13 -11.11 16.09
C GLU A 102 -15.56 -12.33 16.84
N LYS A 103 -14.32 -12.72 16.55
CA LYS A 103 -13.66 -13.84 17.23
C LYS A 103 -13.36 -13.51 18.70
N SER A 104 -12.92 -12.29 19.00
CA SER A 104 -12.67 -11.82 20.37
C SER A 104 -13.95 -11.74 21.20
N SER A 105 -15.07 -11.33 20.62
CA SER A 105 -16.35 -11.27 21.33
C SER A 105 -16.94 -12.66 21.64
N ARG A 106 -16.59 -13.69 20.85
CA ARG A 106 -17.00 -15.08 21.09
C ARG A 106 -16.14 -15.79 22.13
N ILE A 107 -14.89 -15.40 22.25
CA ILE A 107 -13.96 -15.88 23.27
C ILE A 107 -13.98 -14.79 24.35
N GLN A 108 -14.65 -15.03 25.47
CA GLN A 108 -14.75 -14.12 26.61
C GLN A 108 -13.39 -13.98 27.33
N GLU A 109 -12.34 -13.61 26.58
CA GLU A 109 -11.05 -13.22 27.10
C GLU A 109 -10.91 -11.70 26.99
N SER A 110 -10.57 -11.11 28.12
CA SER A 110 -10.41 -9.68 28.34
C SER A 110 -9.61 -8.97 27.23
N PRO A 111 -10.07 -7.82 26.69
CA PRO A 111 -9.34 -7.06 25.70
C PRO A 111 -8.25 -6.22 26.36
N SER A 112 -7.15 -6.82 26.76
CA SER A 112 -6.14 -6.09 27.54
C SER A 112 -4.75 -5.97 26.90
N ASP A 113 -4.56 -6.17 25.59
CA ASP A 113 -3.18 -6.08 25.10
C ASP A 113 -2.91 -5.33 23.78
N TYR A 114 -3.90 -4.69 23.19
CA TYR A 114 -3.67 -3.79 22.05
C TYR A 114 -4.54 -2.54 22.19
N GLY A 115 -4.14 -1.65 23.11
CA GLY A 115 -4.88 -0.50 23.60
C GLY A 115 -5.05 0.68 22.62
N LEU A 116 -5.24 0.44 21.33
CA LEU A 116 -5.60 1.49 20.37
C LEU A 116 -7.02 1.22 19.88
N SER A 117 -7.92 2.20 20.03
CA SER A 117 -9.23 2.19 19.40
C SER A 117 -9.09 2.19 17.88
N ASP A 118 -10.11 1.70 17.15
CA ASP A 118 -10.11 1.71 15.68
C ASP A 118 -9.91 3.14 15.13
N GLU A 119 -10.43 4.18 15.82
CA GLU A 119 -10.21 5.58 15.48
C GLU A 119 -8.75 6.02 15.72
N GLU A 120 -8.12 5.61 16.82
CA GLU A 120 -6.72 5.93 17.11
C GLU A 120 -5.77 5.23 16.13
N PHE A 121 -6.08 3.98 15.78
CA PHE A 121 -5.32 3.24 14.80
C PHE A 121 -5.48 3.86 13.39
N ASP A 122 -6.69 4.24 13.00
CA ASP A 122 -6.97 4.90 11.73
C ASP A 122 -6.31 6.29 11.69
N ASN A 123 -6.34 7.07 12.77
CA ASN A 123 -5.64 8.35 12.85
C ASN A 123 -4.12 8.22 12.81
N LEU A 124 -3.54 7.17 13.43
CA LEU A 124 -2.10 6.93 13.43
C LEU A 124 -1.58 6.52 12.04
N PHE A 125 -2.35 5.71 11.29
CA PHE A 125 -1.92 5.14 10.01
C PHE A 125 -2.58 5.80 8.80
N PHE A 126 -3.75 6.45 8.93
CA PHE A 126 -4.49 7.10 7.84
C PHE A 126 -4.48 8.63 7.96
N GLY A 127 -4.15 9.21 9.13
CA GLY A 127 -4.16 10.66 9.38
C GLY A 127 -3.16 11.46 8.53
N ARG A 128 -2.22 10.80 7.86
CA ARG A 128 -1.29 11.43 6.90
C ARG A 128 -1.78 11.41 5.46
N PHE A 129 -2.82 10.67 5.14
CA PHE A 129 -3.36 10.55 3.78
C PHE A 129 -4.83 10.97 3.75
N ASN A 130 -5.07 12.27 3.77
CA ASN A 130 -6.40 12.82 3.50
C ASN A 130 -6.56 13.00 1.97
N PRO A 131 -7.46 12.24 1.31
CA PRO A 131 -7.71 12.39 -0.13
C PRO A 131 -8.16 13.80 -0.54
N SER A 132 -8.67 14.60 0.40
CA SER A 132 -9.07 16.00 0.18
C SER A 132 -7.88 16.96 -0.01
N SER A 133 -6.65 16.57 0.34
CA SER A 133 -5.46 17.38 0.06
C SER A 133 -5.00 17.31 -1.40
N LEU A 134 -5.44 16.32 -2.16
CA LEU A 134 -5.13 16.20 -3.60
C LEU A 134 -5.96 17.12 -4.50
N GLN A 135 -7.04 17.74 -3.99
CA GLN A 135 -7.85 18.68 -4.77
C GLN A 135 -7.26 20.09 -4.86
N ARG A 136 -6.16 20.41 -4.16
CA ARG A 136 -5.57 21.75 -4.17
C ARG A 136 -4.50 21.99 -5.26
N PHE A 137 -4.17 20.99 -6.05
CA PHE A 137 -3.17 21.11 -7.12
C PHE A 137 -3.76 21.22 -8.54
N ASN A 138 -5.11 21.35 -8.67
CA ASN A 138 -5.80 21.55 -9.96
C ASN A 138 -6.52 22.93 -10.03
N GLN A 139 -5.87 23.99 -9.57
CA GLN A 139 -6.24 25.37 -9.90
C GLN A 139 -5.02 26.17 -10.31
#